data_63aef1b5a7cdcbdf7f4836b56651873f
#
_entry.id   63aef1b5a7cdcbdf7f4836b56651873f
#
_cell.length_a   1.000
_cell.length_b   1.000
_cell.length_c   1.000
_cell.angle_alpha   90.00
_cell.angle_beta   90.00
_cell.angle_gamma   90.00
#
_symmetry.space_group_name_H-M   'P 1'
#
loop_
_entity.id
_entity.type
_entity.pdbx_description
1 polymer ?
#
loop_
_entity_poly.entity_id
_entity_poly.type
_entity_poly.pdbx_seq_one_letter_code
_entity_poly.pdbx_strand_id
1 'polypeptide(L)'
;MFYLCVYRRLQDSGLSPTQKETTMPARNEAPVLLYRNPKSGHCHRVELMLSLLDVPYENVDLDMANAAHKAPEFLRLSPLGQVPAIDDNGAALSDSNAIITYLAERYGDAEEWRGQTPSEKAEVQRWLSIAAGEIASGPCAARLVTLFGVSLDHEAAKARAHRLFQMMEVHLTGRTWLVAERPTLADIAGYSYIAHAPEGAVSLSPYPNIRRWLSGVEALPRFVGMARSPVLA
;
A
#
# COMPACT_ATOMS: atom_id res chain seq x y z
N MET A 1 32.41 15.32 -49.56
CA MET A 1 31.44 16.19 -50.23
C MET A 1 30.28 16.40 -49.27
N PHE A 2 30.25 17.63 -48.71
CA PHE A 2 29.13 18.29 -48.01
C PHE A 2 28.35 17.52 -46.94
N TYR A 3 28.56 17.81 -45.63
CA TYR A 3 27.82 18.73 -44.77
C TYR A 3 28.67 19.11 -43.54
N LEU A 4 29.34 20.23 -43.64
CA LEU A 4 29.83 21.03 -42.51
C LEU A 4 29.06 22.35 -42.56
N CYS A 5 28.79 22.94 -41.42
CA CYS A 5 28.06 24.19 -41.10
C CYS A 5 26.63 23.98 -40.68
N VAL A 6 26.29 24.15 -39.37
CA VAL A 6 26.09 25.43 -38.70
C VAL A 6 26.18 25.21 -37.17
N TYR A 7 27.34 25.52 -36.56
CA TYR A 7 27.42 25.86 -35.16
C TYR A 7 27.78 27.33 -35.08
N ARG A 8 26.80 28.17 -34.85
CA ARG A 8 27.08 29.57 -34.53
C ARG A 8 26.18 30.06 -33.41
N ARG A 9 26.81 30.24 -32.23
CA ARG A 9 26.50 31.19 -31.15
C ARG A 9 25.04 31.53 -30.87
N LEU A 10 24.58 31.11 -29.71
CA LEU A 10 23.83 31.97 -28.79
C LEU A 10 24.48 31.79 -27.39
N GLN A 11 25.45 32.63 -27.10
CA GLN A 11 25.84 32.99 -25.74
C GLN A 11 25.00 34.20 -25.35
N ASP A 12 24.65 34.22 -24.06
CA ASP A 12 24.00 35.29 -23.31
C ASP A 12 22.47 35.44 -23.45
N SER A 13 21.76 34.68 -22.65
CA SER A 13 20.68 35.24 -21.86
C SER A 13 20.69 34.56 -20.48
N GLY A 14 21.19 35.31 -19.48
CA GLY A 14 21.19 34.93 -18.08
C GLY A 14 19.74 34.77 -17.58
N LEU A 15 19.23 33.56 -17.66
CA LEU A 15 18.05 33.11 -16.91
C LEU A 15 18.58 32.23 -15.78
N SER A 16 18.62 32.83 -14.59
CA SER A 16 18.74 32.14 -13.32
C SER A 16 17.77 30.93 -13.32
N PRO A 17 18.20 29.74 -12.88
CA PRO A 17 17.24 28.65 -12.71
C PRO A 17 16.24 29.08 -11.65
N THR A 18 15.03 29.43 -12.07
CA THR A 18 13.88 29.56 -11.20
C THR A 18 13.75 28.24 -10.44
N GLN A 19 14.11 28.29 -9.15
CA GLN A 19 13.71 27.24 -8.21
C GLN A 19 12.21 27.09 -8.38
N LYS A 20 11.77 25.94 -8.92
CA LYS A 20 10.40 25.52 -8.79
C LYS A 20 10.19 25.33 -7.29
N GLU A 21 9.64 26.35 -6.63
CA GLU A 21 8.97 26.14 -5.37
C GLU A 21 7.89 25.09 -5.63
N THR A 22 8.16 23.87 -5.21
CA THR A 22 7.16 22.81 -5.13
C THR A 22 6.26 23.22 -3.98
N THR A 23 5.31 24.10 -4.25
CA THR A 23 4.23 24.39 -3.31
C THR A 23 3.48 23.06 -3.13
N MET A 24 3.65 22.46 -1.96
CA MET A 24 2.79 21.37 -1.53
C MET A 24 1.34 21.84 -1.73
N PRO A 25 0.47 21.04 -2.38
CA PRO A 25 -0.92 21.45 -2.53
C PRO A 25 -1.50 21.73 -1.15
N ALA A 26 -2.30 22.80 -1.05
CA ALA A 26 -2.94 23.17 0.20
C ALA A 26 -3.59 21.93 0.82
N ARG A 27 -3.28 21.65 2.10
CA ARG A 27 -3.95 20.56 2.84
C ARG A 27 -5.44 20.86 2.77
N ASN A 28 -6.22 19.89 2.30
CA ASN A 28 -7.67 20.03 2.27
C ASN A 28 -8.18 20.32 3.68
N GLU A 29 -9.10 21.27 3.79
CA GLU A 29 -9.71 21.62 5.08
C GLU A 29 -10.64 20.50 5.60
N ALA A 30 -11.17 19.65 4.70
CA ALA A 30 -12.02 18.52 5.05
C ALA A 30 -11.22 17.19 5.09
N PRO A 31 -11.52 16.31 6.05
CA PRO A 31 -10.86 15.01 6.15
C PRO A 31 -11.21 14.10 4.95
N VAL A 32 -10.30 13.21 4.58
CA VAL A 32 -10.57 12.11 3.62
C VAL A 32 -11.53 11.12 4.28
N LEU A 33 -12.63 10.79 3.62
CA LEU A 33 -13.53 9.72 4.09
C LEU A 33 -12.99 8.37 3.65
N LEU A 34 -12.70 7.48 4.63
CA LEU A 34 -12.27 6.11 4.37
C LEU A 34 -13.40 5.13 4.68
N TYR A 35 -14.04 4.61 3.63
CA TYR A 35 -15.06 3.57 3.73
C TYR A 35 -14.37 2.22 3.91
N ARG A 36 -14.63 1.55 5.06
CA ARG A 36 -13.84 0.39 5.45
C ARG A 36 -14.62 -0.72 6.17
N ASN A 37 -13.95 -1.86 6.30
CA ASN A 37 -14.19 -2.86 7.34
C ASN A 37 -12.94 -2.87 8.26
N PRO A 38 -13.08 -2.67 9.58
CA PRO A 38 -11.94 -2.60 10.52
C PRO A 38 -11.06 -3.85 10.55
N LYS A 39 -11.60 -5.01 10.12
CA LYS A 39 -10.87 -6.29 10.03
C LYS A 39 -10.20 -6.53 8.67
N SER A 40 -10.34 -5.61 7.72
CA SER A 40 -9.77 -5.75 6.38
C SER A 40 -8.34 -5.21 6.33
N GLY A 41 -7.37 -6.05 5.97
CA GLY A 41 -5.99 -5.60 5.74
C GLY A 41 -5.84 -4.65 4.54
N HIS A 42 -6.75 -4.73 3.55
CA HIS A 42 -6.79 -3.75 2.47
C HIS A 42 -7.20 -2.37 2.97
N CYS A 43 -8.16 -2.30 3.90
CA CYS A 43 -8.57 -1.03 4.51
C CYS A 43 -7.48 -0.47 5.40
N HIS A 44 -6.86 -1.32 6.22
CA HIS A 44 -5.74 -0.93 7.08
C HIS A 44 -4.55 -0.38 6.27
N ARG A 45 -4.25 -0.94 5.10
CA ARG A 45 -3.22 -0.41 4.17
C ARG A 45 -3.44 1.07 3.87
N VAL A 46 -4.68 1.45 3.59
CA VAL A 46 -5.04 2.84 3.29
C VAL A 46 -4.98 3.70 4.55
N GLU A 47 -5.52 3.20 5.66
CA GLU A 47 -5.47 3.89 6.96
C GLU A 47 -4.02 4.15 7.41
N LEU A 48 -3.15 3.16 7.26
CA LEU A 48 -1.72 3.30 7.56
C LEU A 48 -1.08 4.38 6.69
N MET A 49 -1.36 4.40 5.39
CA MET A 49 -0.79 5.42 4.49
C MET A 49 -1.28 6.83 4.84
N LEU A 50 -2.57 7.00 5.12
CA LEU A 50 -3.13 8.29 5.56
C LEU A 50 -2.45 8.78 6.84
N SER A 51 -2.27 7.88 7.80
CA SER A 51 -1.62 8.19 9.07
C SER A 51 -0.14 8.57 8.88
N LEU A 52 0.62 7.81 8.09
CA LEU A 52 2.04 8.09 7.84
C LEU A 52 2.25 9.43 7.12
N LEU A 53 1.32 9.81 6.25
CA LEU A 53 1.34 11.09 5.54
C LEU A 53 0.78 12.26 6.37
N ASP A 54 0.31 12.01 7.61
CA ASP A 54 -0.35 13.02 8.45
C ASP A 54 -1.56 13.67 7.75
N VAL A 55 -2.30 12.89 6.99
CA VAL A 55 -3.52 13.35 6.29
C VAL A 55 -4.72 13.16 7.22
N PRO A 56 -5.50 14.21 7.52
CA PRO A 56 -6.74 14.06 8.28
C PRO A 56 -7.72 13.13 7.56
N TYR A 57 -8.29 12.17 8.27
CA TYR A 57 -9.26 11.23 7.71
C TYR A 57 -10.34 10.84 8.73
N GLU A 58 -11.48 10.43 8.21
CA GLU A 58 -12.59 9.87 8.99
C GLU A 58 -12.91 8.47 8.50
N ASN A 59 -13.03 7.51 9.43
CA ASN A 59 -13.41 6.14 9.13
C ASN A 59 -14.93 6.01 9.04
N VAL A 60 -15.42 5.51 7.91
CA VAL A 60 -16.82 5.14 7.68
C VAL A 60 -16.90 3.62 7.65
N ASP A 61 -17.24 3.03 8.80
CA ASP A 61 -17.35 1.58 8.93
C ASP A 61 -18.62 1.07 8.24
N LEU A 62 -18.46 0.20 7.23
CA LEU A 62 -19.59 -0.36 6.49
C LEU A 62 -20.15 -1.59 7.18
N ASP A 63 -21.47 -1.67 7.26
CA ASP A 63 -22.17 -2.88 7.71
C ASP A 63 -22.10 -3.98 6.63
N MET A 64 -21.01 -4.76 6.69
CA MET A 64 -20.77 -5.84 5.74
C MET A 64 -21.80 -6.97 5.87
N ALA A 65 -22.35 -7.17 7.07
CA ALA A 65 -23.35 -8.21 7.34
C ALA A 65 -24.68 -7.93 6.62
N ASN A 66 -25.06 -6.65 6.55
CA ASN A 66 -26.24 -6.18 5.82
C ASN A 66 -25.90 -5.72 4.39
N ALA A 67 -24.77 -6.16 3.85
CA ALA A 67 -24.35 -5.89 2.47
C ALA A 67 -24.31 -4.40 2.09
N ALA A 68 -23.99 -3.49 3.03
CA ALA A 68 -23.88 -2.04 2.76
C ALA A 68 -22.90 -1.72 1.61
N HIS A 69 -21.87 -2.57 1.42
CA HIS A 69 -20.94 -2.48 0.30
C HIS A 69 -21.56 -2.80 -1.08
N LYS A 70 -22.81 -3.26 -1.14
CA LYS A 70 -23.58 -3.52 -2.37
C LYS A 70 -24.70 -2.50 -2.59
N ALA A 71 -24.86 -1.54 -1.69
CA ALA A 71 -25.83 -0.47 -1.85
C ALA A 71 -25.46 0.44 -3.05
N PRO A 72 -26.45 0.96 -3.80
CA PRO A 72 -26.21 1.80 -4.98
C PRO A 72 -25.32 3.02 -4.69
N GLU A 73 -25.42 3.58 -3.49
CA GLU A 73 -24.64 4.72 -3.04
C GLU A 73 -23.14 4.36 -2.97
N PHE A 74 -22.82 3.21 -2.40
CA PHE A 74 -21.46 2.74 -2.28
C PHE A 74 -20.89 2.25 -3.62
N LEU A 75 -21.71 1.65 -4.48
CA LEU A 75 -21.29 1.20 -5.81
C LEU A 75 -20.84 2.36 -6.73
N ARG A 76 -21.26 3.60 -6.45
CA ARG A 76 -20.71 4.77 -7.13
C ARG A 76 -19.27 5.08 -6.75
N LEU A 77 -18.88 4.76 -5.51
CA LEU A 77 -17.50 4.92 -5.02
C LEU A 77 -16.62 3.71 -5.38
N SER A 78 -17.19 2.52 -5.28
CA SER A 78 -16.50 1.26 -5.56
C SER A 78 -17.38 0.37 -6.45
N PRO A 79 -17.21 0.42 -7.78
CA PRO A 79 -18.06 -0.32 -8.72
C PRO A 79 -18.06 -1.84 -8.52
N LEU A 80 -17.00 -2.41 -7.95
CA LEU A 80 -16.91 -3.82 -7.58
C LEU A 80 -17.58 -4.12 -6.24
N GLY A 81 -18.03 -3.10 -5.50
CA GLY A 81 -18.60 -3.24 -4.16
C GLY A 81 -17.60 -3.87 -3.20
N GLN A 82 -16.39 -3.38 -3.19
CA GLN A 82 -15.29 -3.82 -2.31
C GLN A 82 -14.76 -2.66 -1.49
N VAL A 83 -14.27 -2.97 -0.30
CA VAL A 83 -13.57 -2.03 0.57
C VAL A 83 -12.06 -2.29 0.51
N PRO A 84 -11.21 -1.25 0.65
CA PRO A 84 -11.55 0.16 0.91
C PRO A 84 -12.03 0.92 -0.32
N ALA A 85 -12.76 2.02 -0.06
CA ALA A 85 -12.90 3.13 -0.97
C ALA A 85 -12.64 4.42 -0.19
N ILE A 86 -12.21 5.47 -0.88
CA ILE A 86 -12.09 6.82 -0.31
C ILE A 86 -12.93 7.81 -1.08
N ASP A 87 -13.35 8.87 -0.39
CA ASP A 87 -13.78 10.13 -0.99
C ASP A 87 -12.86 11.24 -0.47
N ASP A 88 -12.06 11.78 -1.36
CA ASP A 88 -11.19 12.90 -1.09
C ASP A 88 -11.76 14.15 -1.75
N ASN A 89 -12.74 14.79 -1.06
CA ASN A 89 -13.38 16.01 -1.52
C ASN A 89 -13.96 15.90 -2.94
N GLY A 90 -14.68 14.80 -3.21
CA GLY A 90 -15.30 14.48 -4.49
C GLY A 90 -14.42 13.63 -5.43
N ALA A 91 -13.16 13.40 -5.08
CA ALA A 91 -12.33 12.41 -5.78
C ALA A 91 -12.55 11.02 -5.16
N ALA A 92 -13.44 10.24 -5.75
CA ALA A 92 -13.75 8.89 -5.32
C ALA A 92 -12.78 7.87 -5.94
N LEU A 93 -12.15 7.05 -5.09
CA LEU A 93 -11.25 5.98 -5.53
C LEU A 93 -11.53 4.68 -4.77
N SER A 94 -11.34 3.57 -5.47
CA SER A 94 -11.34 2.22 -4.88
C SER A 94 -10.12 1.45 -5.38
N ASP A 95 -9.86 0.26 -4.81
CA ASP A 95 -8.61 -0.49 -4.83
C ASP A 95 -7.51 0.11 -3.93
N SER A 96 -7.10 -0.69 -2.95
CA SER A 96 -6.19 -0.21 -1.91
C SER A 96 -4.79 0.17 -2.43
N ASN A 97 -4.28 -0.48 -3.50
CA ASN A 97 -2.99 -0.13 -4.10
C ASN A 97 -3.11 1.17 -4.91
N ALA A 98 -4.21 1.34 -5.64
CA ALA A 98 -4.48 2.58 -6.35
C ALA A 98 -4.64 3.76 -5.38
N ILE A 99 -5.35 3.54 -4.27
CA ILE A 99 -5.55 4.57 -3.24
C ILE A 99 -4.22 5.01 -2.61
N ILE A 100 -3.37 4.07 -2.14
CA ILE A 100 -2.09 4.46 -1.54
C ILE A 100 -1.15 5.14 -2.55
N THR A 101 -1.23 4.78 -3.83
CA THR A 101 -0.50 5.45 -4.90
C THR A 101 -1.00 6.89 -5.08
N TYR A 102 -2.32 7.09 -5.12
CA TYR A 102 -2.92 8.42 -5.17
C TYR A 102 -2.51 9.28 -3.96
N LEU A 103 -2.59 8.72 -2.75
CA LEU A 103 -2.23 9.44 -1.52
C LEU A 103 -0.76 9.87 -1.51
N ALA A 104 0.15 9.01 -1.98
CA ALA A 104 1.57 9.34 -2.11
C ALA A 104 1.81 10.51 -3.07
N GLU A 105 1.09 10.54 -4.22
CA GLU A 105 1.19 11.60 -5.21
C GLU A 105 0.55 12.92 -4.72
N ARG A 106 -0.56 12.81 -4.00
CA ARG A 106 -1.37 13.96 -3.62
C ARG A 106 -0.84 14.66 -2.37
N TYR A 107 -0.34 13.90 -1.39
CA TYR A 107 -0.05 14.37 -0.04
C TYR A 107 1.37 14.10 0.43
N GLY A 108 2.11 13.23 -0.26
CA GLY A 108 3.47 12.86 0.09
C GLY A 108 4.50 13.38 -0.91
N ASP A 109 5.74 12.95 -0.73
CA ASP A 109 6.76 13.00 -1.77
C ASP A 109 6.61 11.74 -2.63
N ALA A 110 6.07 11.91 -3.84
CA ALA A 110 5.81 10.80 -4.76
C ALA A 110 7.09 10.00 -5.09
N GLU A 111 8.23 10.67 -5.24
CA GLU A 111 9.49 10.00 -5.55
C GLU A 111 10.02 9.22 -4.35
N GLU A 112 9.82 9.72 -3.16
CA GLU A 112 10.18 9.00 -1.94
C GLU A 112 9.38 7.71 -1.79
N TRP A 113 8.06 7.75 -1.97
CA TRP A 113 7.18 6.59 -1.79
C TRP A 113 7.17 5.62 -2.96
N ARG A 114 7.29 6.10 -4.20
CA ARG A 114 7.21 5.29 -5.43
C ARG A 114 8.55 4.87 -6.00
N GLY A 115 9.64 5.41 -5.49
CA GLY A 115 11.00 5.20 -5.99
C GLY A 115 11.53 6.38 -6.77
N GLN A 116 12.82 6.64 -6.63
CA GLN A 116 13.54 7.77 -7.22
C GLN A 116 14.09 7.44 -8.61
N THR A 117 14.47 6.18 -8.83
CA THR A 117 15.00 5.70 -10.10
C THR A 117 13.98 4.86 -10.87
N PRO A 118 14.12 4.72 -12.21
CA PRO A 118 13.28 3.81 -12.97
C PRO A 118 13.27 2.37 -12.44
N SER A 119 14.41 1.88 -11.93
CA SER A 119 14.52 0.55 -11.34
C SER A 119 13.74 0.45 -10.04
N GLU A 120 13.86 1.42 -9.12
CA GLU A 120 13.07 1.44 -7.89
C GLU A 120 11.57 1.51 -8.19
N LYS A 121 11.15 2.35 -9.14
CA LYS A 121 9.76 2.48 -9.57
C LYS A 121 9.20 1.14 -10.08
N ALA A 122 9.99 0.43 -10.88
CA ALA A 122 9.60 -0.90 -11.36
C ALA A 122 9.51 -1.93 -10.23
N GLU A 123 10.44 -1.90 -9.27
CA GLU A 123 10.42 -2.79 -8.12
C GLU A 123 9.24 -2.50 -7.19
N VAL A 124 8.93 -1.24 -6.90
CA VAL A 124 7.72 -0.86 -6.16
C VAL A 124 6.47 -1.40 -6.86
N GLN A 125 6.36 -1.19 -8.18
CA GLN A 125 5.22 -1.72 -8.94
C GLN A 125 5.16 -3.26 -8.88
N ARG A 126 6.29 -3.95 -8.94
CA ARG A 126 6.35 -5.41 -8.79
C ARG A 126 5.78 -5.86 -7.43
N TRP A 127 6.13 -5.16 -6.34
CA TRP A 127 5.58 -5.46 -5.03
C TRP A 127 4.10 -5.13 -4.89
N LEU A 128 3.60 -4.08 -5.52
CA LEU A 128 2.15 -3.82 -5.60
C LEU A 128 1.40 -4.96 -6.33
N SER A 129 2.00 -5.51 -7.39
CA SER A 129 1.47 -6.68 -8.09
C SER A 129 1.52 -7.95 -7.23
N ILE A 130 2.61 -8.17 -6.47
CA ILE A 130 2.71 -9.27 -5.48
C ILE A 130 1.63 -9.09 -4.39
N ALA A 131 1.36 -7.86 -3.96
CA ALA A 131 0.33 -7.59 -2.97
C ALA A 131 -1.08 -7.92 -3.50
N ALA A 132 -1.37 -7.60 -4.76
CA ALA A 132 -2.63 -7.95 -5.42
C ALA A 132 -2.77 -9.44 -5.77
N GLY A 133 -1.65 -10.14 -5.98
CA GLY A 133 -1.63 -11.56 -6.35
C GLY A 133 -1.29 -12.49 -5.19
N GLU A 134 -0.02 -12.63 -4.89
CA GLU A 134 0.48 -13.65 -3.93
C GLU A 134 0.05 -13.39 -2.49
N ILE A 135 0.07 -12.12 -2.03
CA ILE A 135 -0.40 -11.76 -0.69
C ILE A 135 -1.90 -11.96 -0.59
N ALA A 136 -2.66 -11.55 -1.62
CA ALA A 136 -4.12 -11.71 -1.62
C ALA A 136 -4.55 -13.18 -1.64
N SER A 137 -3.89 -14.01 -2.43
CA SER A 137 -4.25 -15.44 -2.57
C SER A 137 -3.55 -16.36 -1.55
N GLY A 138 -2.56 -15.86 -0.83
CA GLY A 138 -1.86 -16.56 0.25
C GLY A 138 -2.35 -16.12 1.64
N PRO A 139 -1.61 -15.26 2.35
CA PRO A 139 -1.92 -14.93 3.75
C PRO A 139 -3.28 -14.24 3.92
N CYS A 140 -3.74 -13.41 2.98
CA CYS A 140 -5.09 -12.85 3.02
C CYS A 140 -6.16 -13.94 2.89
N ALA A 141 -6.08 -14.82 1.89
CA ALA A 141 -7.03 -15.91 1.68
C ALA A 141 -7.08 -16.86 2.89
N ALA A 142 -5.94 -17.24 3.46
CA ALA A 142 -5.88 -18.06 4.65
C ALA A 142 -6.62 -17.40 5.83
N ARG A 143 -6.42 -16.08 6.03
CA ARG A 143 -7.11 -15.30 7.06
C ARG A 143 -8.62 -15.18 6.79
N LEU A 144 -9.05 -15.06 5.54
CA LEU A 144 -10.46 -15.01 5.17
C LEU A 144 -11.20 -16.31 5.55
N VAL A 145 -10.56 -17.47 5.37
CA VAL A 145 -11.14 -18.76 5.79
C VAL A 145 -11.35 -18.80 7.30
N THR A 146 -10.32 -18.44 8.07
CA THR A 146 -10.38 -18.54 9.53
C THR A 146 -11.30 -17.52 10.18
N LEU A 147 -11.30 -16.26 9.73
CA LEU A 147 -12.04 -15.19 10.40
C LEU A 147 -13.47 -14.99 9.87
N PHE A 148 -13.70 -15.32 8.61
CA PHE A 148 -14.97 -15.02 7.96
C PHE A 148 -15.65 -16.27 7.39
N GLY A 149 -15.06 -17.46 7.54
CA GLY A 149 -15.64 -18.71 7.06
C GLY A 149 -15.79 -18.77 5.53
N VAL A 150 -14.95 -18.00 4.79
CA VAL A 150 -15.02 -18.00 3.32
C VAL A 150 -14.63 -19.37 2.79
N SER A 151 -15.42 -19.91 1.87
CA SER A 151 -15.19 -21.23 1.27
C SER A 151 -14.05 -21.15 0.24
N LEU A 152 -12.80 -21.25 0.73
CA LEU A 152 -11.57 -21.33 -0.06
C LEU A 152 -10.75 -22.52 0.42
N ASP A 153 -9.83 -23.00 -0.42
CA ASP A 153 -8.87 -24.04 -0.03
C ASP A 153 -7.82 -23.44 0.92
N HIS A 154 -8.02 -23.68 2.22
CA HIS A 154 -7.17 -23.13 3.28
C HIS A 154 -5.73 -23.66 3.21
N GLU A 155 -5.56 -24.98 2.92
CA GLU A 155 -4.23 -25.59 2.82
C GLU A 155 -3.45 -25.04 1.62
N ALA A 156 -4.13 -24.88 0.48
CA ALA A 156 -3.51 -24.23 -0.69
C ALA A 156 -3.13 -22.77 -0.40
N ALA A 157 -3.97 -22.02 0.31
CA ALA A 157 -3.68 -20.64 0.71
C ALA A 157 -2.47 -20.55 1.65
N LYS A 158 -2.40 -21.42 2.68
CA LYS A 158 -1.24 -21.50 3.59
C LYS A 158 0.03 -21.89 2.85
N ALA A 159 -0.03 -22.91 1.98
CA ALA A 159 1.12 -23.31 1.18
C ALA A 159 1.65 -22.18 0.29
N ARG A 160 0.74 -21.39 -0.29
CA ARG A 160 1.10 -20.20 -1.08
C ARG A 160 1.74 -19.11 -0.21
N ALA A 161 1.18 -18.85 0.96
CA ALA A 161 1.75 -17.92 1.92
C ALA A 161 3.19 -18.31 2.32
N HIS A 162 3.43 -19.58 2.62
CA HIS A 162 4.77 -20.06 2.97
C HIS A 162 5.78 -19.94 1.81
N ARG A 163 5.37 -20.21 0.56
CA ARG A 163 6.24 -20.00 -0.60
C ARG A 163 6.60 -18.51 -0.77
N LEU A 164 5.62 -17.62 -0.61
CA LEU A 164 5.88 -16.19 -0.63
C LEU A 164 6.85 -15.78 0.48
N PHE A 165 6.64 -16.25 1.71
CA PHE A 165 7.48 -15.93 2.85
C PHE A 165 8.90 -16.45 2.71
N GLN A 166 9.11 -17.63 2.13
CA GLN A 166 10.46 -18.14 1.81
C GLN A 166 11.18 -17.20 0.83
N MET A 167 10.51 -16.75 -0.22
CA MET A 167 11.08 -15.79 -1.16
C MET A 167 11.39 -14.45 -0.47
N MET A 168 10.46 -13.94 0.35
CA MET A 168 10.65 -12.68 1.08
C MET A 168 11.78 -12.77 2.11
N GLU A 169 11.92 -13.90 2.81
CA GLU A 169 12.97 -14.12 3.80
C GLU A 169 14.35 -14.00 3.17
N VAL A 170 14.54 -14.61 1.98
CA VAL A 170 15.77 -14.49 1.20
C VAL A 170 15.96 -13.05 0.71
N HIS A 171 14.92 -12.44 0.16
CA HIS A 171 14.97 -11.06 -0.36
C HIS A 171 15.37 -10.04 0.71
N LEU A 172 14.89 -10.21 1.94
CA LEU A 172 15.15 -9.32 3.08
C LEU A 172 16.50 -9.58 3.77
N THR A 173 17.31 -10.55 3.30
CA THR A 173 18.66 -10.76 3.83
C THR A 173 19.52 -9.52 3.59
N GLY A 174 19.98 -8.89 4.67
CA GLY A 174 20.78 -7.65 4.61
C GLY A 174 20.01 -6.40 4.19
N ARG A 175 18.68 -6.48 4.04
CA ARG A 175 17.82 -5.33 3.69
C ARG A 175 16.93 -4.95 4.85
N THR A 176 16.72 -3.65 5.03
CA THR A 176 15.75 -3.12 5.99
C THR A 176 14.36 -3.05 5.40
N TRP A 177 14.25 -2.70 4.09
CA TRP A 177 13.00 -2.45 3.36
C TRP A 177 12.91 -3.31 2.10
N LEU A 178 11.71 -3.39 1.51
CA LEU A 178 11.48 -4.25 0.35
C LEU A 178 12.14 -3.75 -0.94
N VAL A 179 12.35 -2.44 -1.10
CA VAL A 179 12.90 -1.89 -2.34
C VAL A 179 14.12 -1.02 -2.10
N ALA A 180 13.99 0.08 -1.39
CA ALA A 180 15.06 1.07 -1.19
C ALA A 180 15.62 0.99 0.23
N GLU A 181 16.54 1.89 0.58
CA GLU A 181 17.03 2.05 1.97
C GLU A 181 16.08 2.90 2.84
N ARG A 182 14.83 3.04 2.41
CA ARG A 182 13.74 3.74 3.07
C ARG A 182 12.41 3.02 2.82
N PRO A 183 11.35 3.27 3.63
CA PRO A 183 10.03 2.72 3.36
C PRO A 183 9.48 3.26 2.03
N THR A 184 8.76 2.41 1.32
CA THR A 184 8.08 2.73 0.06
C THR A 184 6.66 2.17 0.06
N LEU A 185 5.88 2.43 -0.99
CA LEU A 185 4.57 1.80 -1.17
C LEU A 185 4.62 0.27 -1.15
N ALA A 186 5.77 -0.34 -1.48
CA ALA A 186 5.97 -1.78 -1.40
C ALA A 186 5.78 -2.28 0.04
N ASP A 187 6.37 -1.58 1.00
CA ASP A 187 6.31 -1.93 2.42
C ASP A 187 4.90 -1.77 2.97
N ILE A 188 4.23 -0.66 2.62
CA ILE A 188 2.85 -0.39 3.04
C ILE A 188 1.88 -1.41 2.44
N ALA A 189 2.04 -1.75 1.15
CA ALA A 189 1.21 -2.74 0.47
C ALA A 189 1.40 -4.16 1.02
N GLY A 190 2.61 -4.50 1.45
CA GLY A 190 2.95 -5.82 1.98
C GLY A 190 2.51 -6.04 3.43
N TYR A 191 2.57 -5.00 4.26
CA TYR A 191 2.55 -5.11 5.71
C TYR A 191 1.32 -5.84 6.28
N SER A 192 0.11 -5.33 6.02
CA SER A 192 -1.09 -5.69 6.79
C SER A 192 -1.35 -7.20 6.84
N TYR A 193 -1.40 -7.86 5.69
CA TYR A 193 -1.71 -9.30 5.63
C TYR A 193 -0.56 -10.20 6.04
N ILE A 194 0.68 -9.74 5.94
CA ILE A 194 1.84 -10.49 6.40
C ILE A 194 1.91 -10.42 7.93
N ALA A 195 1.75 -9.23 8.54
CA ALA A 195 1.72 -9.06 9.99
C ALA A 195 0.58 -9.86 10.66
N HIS A 196 -0.55 -10.01 9.96
CA HIS A 196 -1.74 -10.74 10.43
C HIS A 196 -1.87 -12.16 9.87
N ALA A 197 -0.84 -12.69 9.22
CA ALA A 197 -0.82 -14.08 8.71
C ALA A 197 -1.07 -15.14 9.80
N PRO A 198 -0.61 -14.96 11.07
CA PRO A 198 -0.93 -15.91 12.13
C PRO A 198 -2.43 -16.09 12.40
N GLU A 199 -3.26 -15.08 12.15
CA GLU A 199 -4.73 -15.19 12.25
C GLU A 199 -5.32 -16.13 11.20
N GLY A 200 -4.58 -16.44 10.13
CA GLY A 200 -4.88 -17.42 9.11
C GLY A 200 -4.16 -18.75 9.31
N ALA A 201 -3.64 -19.02 10.52
CA ALA A 201 -2.82 -20.19 10.83
C ALA A 201 -1.53 -20.30 9.97
N VAL A 202 -0.95 -19.17 9.58
CA VAL A 202 0.33 -19.10 8.86
C VAL A 202 1.38 -18.51 9.79
N SER A 203 2.27 -19.36 10.34
CA SER A 203 3.29 -18.94 11.31
C SER A 203 4.37 -18.07 10.68
N LEU A 204 4.75 -17.01 11.41
CA LEU A 204 5.90 -16.15 11.09
C LEU A 204 7.18 -16.59 11.83
N SER A 205 7.11 -17.58 12.72
CA SER A 205 8.25 -18.03 13.52
C SER A 205 9.47 -18.42 12.68
N PRO A 206 9.34 -19.11 11.52
CA PRO A 206 10.48 -19.49 10.70
C PRO A 206 11.14 -18.35 9.91
N TYR A 207 10.60 -17.12 9.97
CA TYR A 207 10.98 -16.01 9.09
C TYR A 207 11.52 -14.80 9.88
N PRO A 208 12.76 -14.85 10.39
CA PRO A 208 13.32 -13.77 11.21
C PRO A 208 13.52 -12.45 10.46
N ASN A 209 13.86 -12.46 9.17
CA ASN A 209 14.00 -11.25 8.37
C ASN A 209 12.66 -10.57 8.14
N ILE A 210 11.60 -11.35 7.86
CA ILE A 210 10.23 -10.82 7.76
C ILE A 210 9.82 -10.18 9.09
N ARG A 211 10.04 -10.86 10.23
CA ARG A 211 9.70 -10.30 11.55
C ARG A 211 10.45 -9.00 11.84
N ARG A 212 11.74 -8.93 11.49
CA ARG A 212 12.54 -7.70 11.60
C ARG A 212 11.96 -6.58 10.73
N TRP A 213 11.61 -6.88 9.47
CA TRP A 213 10.98 -5.93 8.56
C TRP A 213 9.64 -5.43 9.08
N LEU A 214 8.77 -6.31 9.59
CA LEU A 214 7.50 -5.91 10.21
C LEU A 214 7.73 -4.95 11.38
N SER A 215 8.68 -5.25 12.27
CA SER A 215 9.04 -4.35 13.37
C SER A 215 9.57 -3.00 12.88
N GLY A 216 10.26 -2.97 11.73
CA GLY A 216 10.69 -1.72 11.09
C GLY A 216 9.51 -0.87 10.62
N VAL A 217 8.49 -1.49 10.01
CA VAL A 217 7.26 -0.78 9.62
C VAL A 217 6.50 -0.28 10.85
N GLU A 218 6.41 -1.09 11.90
CA GLU A 218 5.74 -0.75 13.17
C GLU A 218 6.45 0.39 13.94
N ALA A 219 7.74 0.59 13.68
CA ALA A 219 8.52 1.67 14.28
C ALA A 219 8.43 3.00 13.52
N LEU A 220 7.74 3.05 12.37
CA LEU A 220 7.57 4.29 11.62
C LEU A 220 6.79 5.34 12.43
N PRO A 221 7.19 6.62 12.37
CA PRO A 221 6.42 7.70 12.97
C PRO A 221 4.96 7.67 12.48
N ARG A 222 4.02 7.82 13.39
CA ARG A 222 2.56 7.76 13.11
C ARG A 222 2.06 6.40 12.62
N PHE A 223 2.78 5.32 12.87
CA PHE A 223 2.25 4.00 12.61
C PHE A 223 0.93 3.79 13.36
N VAL A 224 -0.06 3.26 12.67
CA VAL A 224 -1.31 2.77 13.27
C VAL A 224 -1.42 1.27 13.03
N GLY A 225 -1.79 0.51 14.06
CA GLY A 225 -1.95 -0.94 13.98
C GLY A 225 -3.39 -1.33 13.61
N MET A 226 -3.56 -2.41 12.85
CA MET A 226 -4.86 -3.05 12.69
C MET A 226 -5.21 -3.85 13.96
N ALA A 227 -6.49 -3.79 14.38
CA ALA A 227 -6.96 -4.60 15.49
C ALA A 227 -6.71 -6.10 15.23
N ARG A 228 -6.06 -6.76 16.19
CA ARG A 228 -5.78 -8.19 16.12
C ARG A 228 -7.03 -9.01 16.43
N SER A 229 -7.22 -10.07 15.68
CA SER A 229 -8.21 -11.11 15.97
C SER A 229 -7.53 -12.27 16.73
N PRO A 230 -8.30 -13.10 17.48
CA PRO A 230 -7.72 -14.26 18.12
C PRO A 230 -7.00 -15.16 17.12
N VAL A 231 -5.81 -15.62 17.49
CA VAL A 231 -5.08 -16.64 16.73
C VAL A 231 -5.65 -17.99 17.12
N LEU A 232 -6.06 -18.79 16.12
CA LEU A 232 -6.44 -20.18 16.36
C LEU A 232 -5.18 -20.96 16.78
N ALA A 233 -5.23 -21.57 17.94
CA ALA A 233 -4.15 -22.39 18.49
C ALA A 233 -4.01 -23.70 17.70
#